data_f249daa126845716bda27ab6219b6953
#
_entry.id   f249daa126845716bda27ab6219b6953
#
_cell.length_a   1.000
_cell.length_b   1.000
_cell.length_c   1.000
_cell.angle_alpha   90.00
_cell.angle_beta   90.00
_cell.angle_gamma   90.00
#
_symmetry.space_group_name_H-M   'P 1'
#
loop_
_entity.id
_entity.type
_entity.pdbx_description
1 polymer ?
#
loop_
_entity_poly.entity_id
_entity_poly.type
_entity_poly.pdbx_seq_one_letter_code
_entity_poly.pdbx_strand_id
1 'polypeptide(L)'
;MKKVTIFPVIIYMFFLLWELDAQSEYPEAMVGISHAYYTSFDSDNPFATKEMLDHIRREKFDLVLPLVMREHKIDMWIHVIRPWTWSGNEFRKLEHMNLNYRSIDSSDPLRYEFGSNAAVIVFTDQGGDRIERVVFEGEVNDPGAFDIVRRQSPFINQENYEIMDYVKENPYKVPASEMGYRFMGLGKFVLERDPKRIGVNYAETLSFAEGSETYTLALTDGISYADHLHLSKALGDKYARRMVSAEHLILDYLTRSVLGEIVLFGGSGRGSEEGRIQQFDPIVPGVTTLMDVEGGWYCTREWDHDEEAFSSVPLRRGDMFQSGQIPYYILKDGEVKPPQEVLRIWDEVVKVRKIISRNVRVGDTGREALKQIIDKLEGEGMAYIDRDRYDVTLDPKKTQVHLDLHQVGKGVLAPRISPMGPRWHSDKKIPLLLTLGVEYMVHMPVPKWGKGKHIYYCSLHERGVVTERGVEFALPPVSGIQSIR
;
A
#
# COMPACT_ATOMS: atom_id res chain seq x y z
N MET A 1 48.47 -30.49 -25.69
CA MET A 1 47.03 -30.81 -25.55
C MET A 1 46.47 -29.88 -24.48
N LYS A 2 45.79 -28.82 -24.90
CA LYS A 2 45.15 -27.83 -23.99
C LYS A 2 43.72 -28.29 -23.76
N LYS A 3 43.37 -28.63 -22.51
CA LYS A 3 42.00 -28.88 -22.11
C LYS A 3 41.36 -27.52 -21.87
N VAL A 4 40.41 -27.12 -22.73
CA VAL A 4 39.59 -25.91 -22.57
C VAL A 4 38.47 -26.29 -21.60
N THR A 5 38.41 -25.54 -20.49
CA THR A 5 37.37 -25.69 -19.46
C THR A 5 36.13 -24.90 -19.94
N ILE A 6 35.14 -25.60 -20.52
CA ILE A 6 33.88 -25.02 -21.00
C ILE A 6 32.79 -24.97 -19.91
N PHE A 7 33.08 -25.38 -18.69
CA PHE A 7 32.07 -25.59 -17.65
C PHE A 7 31.52 -24.35 -16.93
N PRO A 8 32.18 -23.18 -16.84
CA PRO A 8 31.58 -22.04 -16.13
C PRO A 8 30.62 -21.21 -16.96
N VAL A 9 30.68 -21.24 -18.29
CA VAL A 9 29.85 -20.36 -19.16
C VAL A 9 28.43 -20.91 -19.30
N ILE A 10 28.23 -22.22 -19.28
CA ILE A 10 26.90 -22.84 -19.40
C ILE A 10 26.08 -22.64 -18.12
N ILE A 11 26.73 -22.67 -16.94
CA ILE A 11 26.05 -22.42 -15.67
C ILE A 11 25.61 -20.97 -15.56
N TYR A 12 26.38 -20.02 -16.09
CA TYR A 12 26.02 -18.60 -16.09
C TYR A 12 24.87 -18.28 -17.05
N MET A 13 24.79 -18.95 -18.21
CA MET A 13 23.65 -18.81 -19.12
C MET A 13 22.36 -19.45 -18.58
N PHE A 14 22.45 -20.56 -17.82
CA PHE A 14 21.26 -21.13 -17.15
C PHE A 14 20.73 -20.23 -16.04
N PHE A 15 21.59 -19.54 -15.29
CA PHE A 15 21.18 -18.58 -14.29
C PHE A 15 20.51 -17.33 -14.89
N LEU A 16 21.02 -16.82 -16.02
CA LEU A 16 20.41 -15.69 -16.73
C LEU A 16 19.04 -16.01 -17.37
N LEU A 17 18.85 -17.26 -17.83
CA LEU A 17 17.56 -17.71 -18.37
C LEU A 17 16.55 -17.99 -17.25
N TRP A 18 17.00 -18.38 -16.05
CA TRP A 18 16.10 -18.55 -14.90
C TRP A 18 15.65 -17.22 -14.31
N GLU A 19 16.48 -16.17 -14.33
CA GLU A 19 16.06 -14.82 -13.91
C GLU A 19 14.98 -14.22 -14.83
N LEU A 20 14.93 -14.63 -16.12
CA LEU A 20 13.90 -14.17 -17.06
C LEU A 20 12.55 -14.92 -16.92
N ASP A 21 12.57 -16.17 -16.44
CA ASP A 21 11.36 -16.98 -16.31
C ASP A 21 10.66 -16.84 -14.95
N ALA A 22 11.37 -16.31 -13.92
CA ALA A 22 10.81 -16.14 -12.58
C ALA A 22 9.94 -14.88 -12.41
N GLN A 23 9.76 -14.07 -13.46
CA GLN A 23 8.93 -12.86 -13.41
C GLN A 23 7.45 -13.10 -13.78
N SER A 24 7.06 -14.32 -14.20
CA SER A 24 5.74 -14.57 -14.79
C SER A 24 4.73 -15.37 -13.95
N GLU A 25 5.04 -15.74 -12.70
CA GLU A 25 4.15 -16.59 -11.90
C GLU A 25 3.72 -15.97 -10.56
N TYR A 26 3.06 -14.80 -10.56
CA TYR A 26 2.39 -14.33 -9.35
C TYR A 26 0.93 -13.97 -9.63
N PRO A 27 -0.03 -14.43 -8.79
CA PRO A 27 -1.42 -14.01 -8.90
C PRO A 27 -1.51 -12.49 -8.70
N GLU A 28 -2.19 -11.78 -9.57
CA GLU A 28 -2.34 -10.30 -9.59
C GLU A 28 -2.84 -9.69 -8.27
N ALA A 29 -3.59 -10.44 -7.45
CA ALA A 29 -4.05 -9.99 -6.13
C ALA A 29 -2.91 -9.70 -5.14
N MET A 30 -1.73 -10.34 -5.26
CA MET A 30 -0.57 -10.03 -4.42
C MET A 30 0.27 -8.87 -4.97
N VAL A 31 0.22 -8.62 -6.28
CA VAL A 31 0.96 -7.54 -6.93
C VAL A 31 0.42 -6.17 -6.50
N GLY A 32 -0.89 -6.03 -6.31
CA GLY A 32 -1.52 -4.79 -5.88
C GLY A 32 -1.06 -4.30 -4.50
N ILE A 33 -0.93 -5.20 -3.52
CA ILE A 33 -0.52 -4.83 -2.16
C ILE A 33 0.98 -4.50 -2.10
N SER A 34 1.83 -5.28 -2.76
CA SER A 34 3.27 -5.01 -2.81
C SER A 34 3.59 -3.73 -3.60
N HIS A 35 2.87 -3.45 -4.68
CA HIS A 35 3.05 -2.24 -5.50
C HIS A 35 2.61 -0.97 -4.75
N ALA A 36 1.50 -1.02 -4.02
CA ALA A 36 1.03 0.11 -3.21
C ALA A 36 2.03 0.50 -2.11
N TYR A 37 2.76 -0.46 -1.55
CA TYR A 37 3.78 -0.22 -0.52
C TYR A 37 5.03 0.48 -1.06
N TYR A 38 5.43 0.16 -2.29
CA TYR A 38 6.68 0.64 -2.88
C TYR A 38 6.57 1.99 -3.57
N THR A 39 5.38 2.39 -4.00
CA THR A 39 5.23 3.62 -4.80
C THR A 39 5.50 4.91 -4.03
N SER A 40 5.39 4.89 -2.69
CA SER A 40 5.73 6.06 -1.87
C SER A 40 7.23 6.18 -1.58
N PHE A 41 7.95 5.04 -1.58
CA PHE A 41 9.37 4.94 -1.22
C PHE A 41 10.19 4.24 -2.31
N ASP A 42 9.75 4.32 -3.55
CA ASP A 42 10.46 3.75 -4.69
C ASP A 42 11.85 4.39 -4.79
N SER A 43 12.90 3.56 -4.89
CA SER A 43 14.27 4.03 -5.06
C SER A 43 14.45 4.92 -6.29
N ASP A 44 13.53 4.80 -7.25
CA ASP A 44 13.54 5.56 -8.50
C ASP A 44 12.74 6.87 -8.41
N ASN A 45 12.10 7.16 -7.25
CA ASN A 45 11.43 8.43 -7.04
C ASN A 45 12.46 9.55 -6.80
N PRO A 46 12.63 10.53 -7.72
CA PRO A 46 13.63 11.57 -7.60
C PRO A 46 13.43 12.51 -6.40
N PHE A 47 12.23 12.49 -5.80
CA PHE A 47 11.90 13.29 -4.62
C PHE A 47 12.16 12.53 -3.30
N ALA A 48 12.40 11.21 -3.33
CA ALA A 48 12.65 10.39 -2.16
C ALA A 48 14.09 10.52 -1.65
N THR A 49 14.56 11.76 -1.45
CA THR A 49 15.86 12.03 -0.84
C THR A 49 15.83 11.82 0.66
N LYS A 50 17.01 11.60 1.27
CA LYS A 50 17.13 11.48 2.71
C LYS A 50 16.55 12.71 3.43
N GLU A 51 16.85 13.89 2.93
CA GLU A 51 16.39 15.18 3.48
C GLU A 51 14.87 15.28 3.45
N MET A 52 14.23 14.86 2.36
CA MET A 52 12.77 14.84 2.25
C MET A 52 12.14 13.84 3.22
N LEU A 53 12.70 12.64 3.35
CA LEU A 53 12.21 11.64 4.28
C LEU A 53 12.36 12.07 5.75
N ASP A 54 13.47 12.71 6.10
CA ASP A 54 13.70 13.27 7.43
C ASP A 54 12.75 14.45 7.70
N HIS A 55 12.48 15.29 6.71
CA HIS A 55 11.50 16.37 6.81
C HIS A 55 10.08 15.82 7.06
N ILE A 56 9.64 14.86 6.27
CA ILE A 56 8.34 14.19 6.40
C ILE A 56 8.19 13.60 7.80
N ARG A 57 9.20 12.90 8.30
CA ARG A 57 9.19 12.29 9.64
C ARG A 57 8.95 13.35 10.73
N ARG A 58 9.70 14.47 10.68
CA ARG A 58 9.57 15.55 11.64
C ARG A 58 8.20 16.21 11.56
N GLU A 59 7.74 16.53 10.35
CA GLU A 59 6.42 17.12 10.13
C GLU A 59 5.30 16.18 10.65
N LYS A 60 5.40 14.89 10.40
CA LYS A 60 4.43 13.91 10.86
C LYS A 60 4.45 13.75 12.38
N PHE A 61 5.63 13.79 13.00
CA PHE A 61 5.76 13.82 14.47
C PHE A 61 5.19 15.10 15.10
N ASP A 62 5.24 16.22 14.41
CA ASP A 62 4.71 17.48 14.92
C ASP A 62 3.19 17.59 14.71
N LEU A 63 2.66 17.16 13.56
CA LEU A 63 1.28 17.41 13.18
C LEU A 63 0.35 16.21 13.40
N VAL A 64 0.82 14.98 13.14
CA VAL A 64 -0.04 13.80 13.18
C VAL A 64 0.02 13.07 14.52
N LEU A 65 1.22 12.87 15.06
CA LEU A 65 1.43 12.10 16.28
C LEU A 65 0.61 12.60 17.49
N PRO A 66 0.57 13.92 17.80
CA PRO A 66 -0.24 14.43 18.92
C PRO A 66 -1.73 14.16 18.71
N LEU A 67 -2.22 14.32 17.48
CA LEU A 67 -3.63 14.11 17.16
C LEU A 67 -4.04 12.67 17.40
N VAL A 68 -3.31 11.71 16.84
CA VAL A 68 -3.66 10.30 16.95
C VAL A 68 -3.50 9.76 18.38
N MET A 69 -2.47 10.16 19.10
CA MET A 69 -2.30 9.74 20.50
C MET A 69 -3.48 10.22 21.36
N ARG A 70 -3.91 11.47 21.20
CA ARG A 70 -5.03 12.05 21.96
C ARG A 70 -6.37 11.49 21.58
N GLU A 71 -6.64 11.27 20.28
CA GLU A 71 -7.88 10.64 19.81
C GLU A 71 -8.04 9.23 20.38
N HIS A 72 -6.96 8.45 20.43
CA HIS A 72 -6.95 7.11 21.00
C HIS A 72 -6.77 7.09 22.52
N LYS A 73 -6.61 8.25 23.16
CA LYS A 73 -6.40 8.41 24.62
C LYS A 73 -5.21 7.58 25.11
N ILE A 74 -4.11 7.60 24.37
CA ILE A 74 -2.87 6.93 24.70
C ILE A 74 -1.88 7.99 25.19
N ASP A 75 -1.52 7.91 26.48
CA ASP A 75 -0.59 8.86 27.11
C ASP A 75 0.87 8.53 26.76
N MET A 76 1.15 7.24 26.54
CA MET A 76 2.46 6.77 26.14
C MET A 76 2.32 5.69 25.08
N TRP A 77 3.10 5.79 24.02
CA TRP A 77 3.19 4.77 22.98
C TRP A 77 4.60 4.18 22.96
N ILE A 78 4.73 2.90 23.30
CA ILE A 78 5.97 2.14 23.23
C ILE A 78 5.92 1.29 21.96
N HIS A 79 6.75 1.63 20.99
CA HIS A 79 6.82 0.90 19.72
C HIS A 79 8.12 0.09 19.63
N VAL A 80 7.99 -1.20 19.47
CA VAL A 80 9.10 -2.14 19.43
C VAL A 80 9.34 -2.58 17.99
N ILE A 81 10.39 -2.07 17.37
CA ILE A 81 10.86 -2.51 16.06
C ILE A 81 11.84 -3.65 16.30
N ARG A 82 11.50 -4.84 15.83
CA ARG A 82 12.40 -5.99 15.97
C ARG A 82 13.61 -5.83 15.07
N PRO A 83 14.83 -6.17 15.57
CA PRO A 83 16.00 -6.24 14.71
C PRO A 83 15.75 -7.28 13.61
N TRP A 84 16.31 -7.03 12.45
CA TRP A 84 16.46 -8.06 11.45
C TRP A 84 17.19 -9.22 12.09
N THR A 85 16.57 -10.38 12.16
CA THR A 85 17.24 -11.56 12.70
C THR A 85 18.45 -11.92 11.83
N TRP A 86 19.42 -12.63 12.39
CA TRP A 86 20.60 -13.10 11.65
C TRP A 86 20.28 -13.96 10.42
N SER A 87 19.14 -14.60 10.39
CA SER A 87 18.53 -15.14 9.17
C SER A 87 18.42 -14.07 8.06
N GLY A 88 18.32 -12.79 8.40
CA GLY A 88 18.33 -11.69 7.46
C GLY A 88 19.55 -11.62 6.52
N ASN A 89 20.73 -12.11 6.91
CA ASN A 89 21.86 -12.17 5.97
C ASN A 89 21.75 -13.32 4.97
N GLU A 90 21.12 -14.42 5.33
CA GLU A 90 20.78 -15.49 4.39
C GLU A 90 19.53 -15.15 3.59
N PHE A 91 18.56 -14.48 4.20
CA PHE A 91 17.39 -13.92 3.51
C PHE A 91 17.78 -12.75 2.58
N ARG A 92 18.80 -11.91 2.88
CA ARG A 92 19.37 -10.97 1.90
C ARG A 92 19.92 -11.67 0.66
N LYS A 93 20.47 -12.88 0.81
CA LYS A 93 20.85 -13.70 -0.35
C LYS A 93 19.62 -14.16 -1.14
N LEU A 94 18.49 -14.37 -0.48
CA LEU A 94 17.21 -14.70 -1.11
C LEU A 94 16.54 -13.46 -1.73
N GLU A 95 16.76 -12.26 -1.21
CA GLU A 95 16.39 -10.99 -1.86
C GLU A 95 17.07 -10.85 -3.23
N HIS A 96 18.34 -11.25 -3.35
CA HIS A 96 19.05 -11.32 -4.63
C HIS A 96 18.52 -12.42 -5.56
N MET A 97 17.74 -13.34 -5.06
CA MET A 97 17.07 -14.39 -5.84
C MET A 97 15.63 -14.01 -6.23
N ASN A 98 15.22 -12.75 -6.03
CA ASN A 98 13.88 -12.24 -6.34
C ASN A 98 12.71 -13.04 -5.71
N LEU A 99 13.01 -13.84 -4.69
CA LEU A 99 11.99 -14.51 -3.92
C LEU A 99 11.40 -13.46 -2.96
N ASN A 100 10.14 -13.11 -3.16
CA ASN A 100 9.39 -12.10 -2.40
C ASN A 100 9.16 -12.50 -0.92
N TYR A 101 10.23 -12.87 -0.22
CA TYR A 101 10.21 -13.06 1.23
C TYR A 101 10.24 -11.75 2.03
N ARG A 102 10.10 -10.60 1.35
CA ARG A 102 9.92 -9.28 1.97
C ARG A 102 8.72 -9.21 2.91
N SER A 103 7.78 -10.15 2.81
CA SER A 103 6.56 -10.13 3.59
C SER A 103 6.69 -10.57 5.06
N ILE A 104 7.71 -11.34 5.41
CA ILE A 104 7.81 -11.89 6.78
C ILE A 104 8.51 -10.94 7.75
N ASP A 105 9.49 -10.16 7.30
CA ASP A 105 10.23 -9.20 8.14
C ASP A 105 9.89 -7.72 7.87
N SER A 106 9.13 -7.42 6.81
CA SER A 106 8.67 -6.07 6.48
C SER A 106 7.30 -5.73 7.06
N SER A 107 6.78 -6.56 7.97
CA SER A 107 5.43 -6.41 8.52
C SER A 107 5.20 -5.14 9.36
N ASP A 108 6.27 -4.42 9.72
CA ASP A 108 6.16 -3.18 10.47
C ASP A 108 6.44 -1.96 9.57
N PRO A 109 5.40 -1.31 9.04
CA PRO A 109 5.55 -0.14 8.16
C PRO A 109 6.21 1.04 8.87
N LEU A 110 6.14 1.09 10.20
CA LEU A 110 6.73 2.16 10.98
C LEU A 110 8.26 2.13 11.02
N ARG A 111 8.90 1.05 10.56
CA ARG A 111 10.35 1.05 10.31
C ARG A 111 10.78 2.19 9.40
N TYR A 112 10.04 2.40 8.31
CA TYR A 112 10.32 3.48 7.36
C TYR A 112 9.92 4.84 7.94
N GLU A 113 8.75 4.92 8.53
CA GLU A 113 8.23 6.15 9.14
C GLU A 113 9.18 6.66 10.23
N PHE A 114 9.69 5.78 11.08
CA PHE A 114 10.61 6.14 12.16
C PHE A 114 12.09 6.11 11.75
N GLY A 115 12.39 5.58 10.56
CA GLY A 115 13.76 5.50 10.05
C GLY A 115 14.64 4.57 10.87
N SER A 116 14.13 3.41 11.29
CA SER A 116 14.88 2.47 12.11
C SER A 116 14.66 1.02 11.67
N ASN A 117 15.71 0.24 11.66
CA ASN A 117 15.65 -1.20 11.43
C ASN A 117 15.47 -2.01 12.73
N ALA A 118 15.84 -1.43 13.87
CA ALA A 118 15.72 -2.05 15.17
C ALA A 118 15.75 -0.98 16.25
N ALA A 119 14.66 -0.80 16.98
CA ALA A 119 14.61 0.16 18.07
C ALA A 119 13.48 -0.14 19.07
N VAL A 120 13.57 0.44 20.23
CA VAL A 120 12.45 0.70 21.14
C VAL A 120 12.23 2.20 21.16
N ILE A 121 11.14 2.65 20.58
CA ILE A 121 10.77 4.06 20.49
C ILE A 121 9.64 4.34 21.46
N VAL A 122 9.76 5.43 22.22
CA VAL A 122 8.76 5.82 23.20
C VAL A 122 8.31 7.25 22.93
N PHE A 123 7.01 7.40 22.73
CA PHE A 123 6.32 8.67 22.60
C PHE A 123 5.51 8.92 23.87
N THR A 124 5.60 10.13 24.46
CA THR A 124 4.87 10.47 25.68
C THR A 124 4.15 11.80 25.53
N ASP A 125 2.82 11.80 25.69
CA ASP A 125 2.05 13.04 25.79
C ASP A 125 2.07 13.55 27.23
N GLN A 126 2.88 14.57 27.46
CA GLN A 126 2.97 15.26 28.75
C GLN A 126 2.05 16.49 28.82
N GLY A 127 1.15 16.63 27.85
CA GLY A 127 0.38 17.85 27.60
C GLY A 127 1.17 18.90 26.81
N GLY A 128 0.49 19.99 26.43
CA GLY A 128 1.07 21.00 25.54
C GLY A 128 0.98 20.62 24.06
N ASP A 129 1.77 21.28 23.20
CA ASP A 129 1.64 21.15 21.75
C ASP A 129 2.47 20.00 21.18
N ARG A 130 3.42 19.46 21.95
CA ARG A 130 4.41 18.51 21.48
C ARG A 130 4.42 17.22 22.29
N ILE A 131 4.60 16.10 21.59
CA ILE A 131 4.85 14.79 22.19
C ILE A 131 6.36 14.64 22.44
N GLU A 132 6.75 14.17 23.63
CA GLU A 132 8.13 13.76 23.91
C GLU A 132 8.47 12.52 23.09
N ARG A 133 9.66 12.50 22.47
CA ARG A 133 10.11 11.48 21.50
C ARG A 133 11.44 10.91 21.94
N VAL A 134 11.48 9.64 22.27
CA VAL A 134 12.68 9.00 22.81
C VAL A 134 12.99 7.74 22.01
N VAL A 135 14.19 7.65 21.48
CA VAL A 135 14.79 6.37 21.09
C VAL A 135 15.37 5.76 22.35
N PHE A 136 14.64 4.83 22.94
CA PHE A 136 15.02 4.21 24.19
C PHE A 136 16.15 3.20 24.02
N GLU A 137 16.10 2.45 22.91
CA GLU A 137 17.13 1.49 22.50
C GLU A 137 17.17 1.42 20.97
N GLY A 138 18.35 1.21 20.38
CA GLY A 138 18.56 1.05 18.96
C GLY A 138 19.04 2.30 18.25
N GLU A 139 18.98 2.27 16.92
CA GLU A 139 19.48 3.35 16.06
C GLU A 139 18.35 3.86 15.15
N VAL A 140 18.42 5.15 14.81
CA VAL A 140 17.51 5.82 13.88
C VAL A 140 18.30 6.63 12.86
N ASN A 141 17.75 6.74 11.65
CA ASN A 141 18.40 7.48 10.56
C ASN A 141 18.40 8.99 10.75
N ASP A 142 17.43 9.52 11.51
CA ASP A 142 17.31 10.94 11.85
C ASP A 142 17.25 11.13 13.37
N PRO A 143 18.40 11.12 14.06
CA PRO A 143 18.44 11.37 15.50
C PRO A 143 17.88 12.74 15.90
N GLY A 144 17.92 13.73 14.99
CA GLY A 144 17.40 15.08 15.23
C GLY A 144 15.88 15.18 15.31
N ALA A 145 15.15 14.14 14.93
CA ALA A 145 13.70 14.06 15.10
C ALA A 145 13.26 13.72 16.53
N PHE A 146 14.21 13.31 17.39
CA PHE A 146 13.97 12.82 18.75
C PHE A 146 14.60 13.73 19.79
N ASP A 147 13.98 13.82 20.97
CA ASP A 147 14.49 14.62 22.10
C ASP A 147 15.64 13.92 22.80
N ILE A 148 15.54 12.59 22.89
CA ILE A 148 16.54 11.75 23.55
C ILE A 148 16.82 10.55 22.65
N VAL A 149 18.09 10.33 22.36
CA VAL A 149 18.57 9.10 21.70
C VAL A 149 19.55 8.42 22.63
N ARG A 150 19.12 7.32 23.22
CA ARG A 150 19.98 6.49 24.08
C ARG A 150 20.73 5.51 23.17
N ARG A 151 21.98 5.85 22.85
CA ARG A 151 22.89 4.98 22.06
C ARG A 151 23.43 3.80 22.88
N GLN A 152 22.60 3.13 23.61
CA GLN A 152 23.02 1.90 24.26
C GLN A 152 22.73 0.75 23.30
N SER A 153 23.72 0.44 22.46
CA SER A 153 23.79 -0.92 21.95
C SER A 153 24.20 -1.80 23.13
N PRO A 154 23.34 -2.68 23.60
CA PRO A 154 23.67 -3.59 24.69
C PRO A 154 24.83 -4.55 24.31
N PHE A 155 25.18 -4.59 23.02
CA PHE A 155 26.27 -5.42 22.48
C PHE A 155 27.65 -4.78 22.58
N ILE A 156 27.79 -3.55 23.08
CA ILE A 156 29.07 -2.81 23.06
C ILE A 156 29.59 -2.48 24.46
N ASN A 157 28.86 -2.73 25.53
CA ASN A 157 29.37 -2.55 26.90
C ASN A 157 30.11 -3.79 27.40
N GLN A 158 31.23 -3.57 28.05
CA GLN A 158 32.09 -4.63 28.62
C GLN A 158 31.31 -5.59 29.54
N GLU A 159 30.31 -5.07 30.28
CA GLU A 159 29.41 -5.85 31.12
C GLU A 159 28.51 -6.83 30.32
N ASN A 160 28.26 -6.56 29.04
CA ASN A 160 27.44 -7.41 28.20
C ASN A 160 28.23 -8.47 27.43
N TYR A 161 29.57 -8.37 27.35
CA TYR A 161 30.38 -9.40 26.74
C TYR A 161 30.28 -10.75 27.49
N GLU A 162 30.21 -10.71 28.81
CA GLU A 162 30.05 -11.92 29.63
C GLU A 162 28.69 -12.59 29.38
N ILE A 163 27.62 -11.78 29.22
CA ILE A 163 26.28 -12.29 28.89
C ILE A 163 26.27 -12.88 27.48
N MET A 164 26.91 -12.21 26.52
CA MET A 164 26.99 -12.72 25.15
C MET A 164 27.79 -13.98 25.03
N ASP A 165 28.89 -14.13 25.76
CA ASP A 165 29.69 -15.35 25.77
C ASP A 165 28.91 -16.47 26.45
N TYR A 166 28.22 -16.22 27.54
CA TYR A 166 27.32 -17.18 28.16
C TYR A 166 26.21 -17.67 27.23
N VAL A 167 25.60 -16.76 26.47
CA VAL A 167 24.55 -17.08 25.49
C VAL A 167 25.10 -17.89 24.34
N LYS A 168 26.31 -17.58 23.84
CA LYS A 168 27.00 -18.38 22.80
C LYS A 168 27.30 -19.82 23.27
N GLU A 169 27.72 -19.95 24.50
CA GLU A 169 28.02 -21.26 25.09
C GLU A 169 26.78 -22.05 25.46
N ASN A 170 25.68 -21.36 25.77
CA ASN A 170 24.45 -21.96 26.26
C ASN A 170 23.18 -21.48 25.52
N PRO A 171 23.13 -21.52 24.18
CA PRO A 171 22.08 -20.85 23.40
C PRO A 171 20.64 -21.33 23.68
N TYR A 172 20.49 -22.53 24.27
CA TYR A 172 19.19 -23.11 24.59
C TYR A 172 18.86 -23.12 26.08
N LYS A 173 19.70 -22.56 26.93
CA LYS A 173 19.53 -22.62 28.40
C LYS A 173 19.10 -21.28 29.01
N VAL A 174 19.26 -20.19 28.27
CA VAL A 174 18.85 -18.87 28.74
C VAL A 174 17.36 -18.69 28.41
N PRO A 175 16.47 -18.62 29.39
CA PRO A 175 15.07 -18.32 29.11
C PRO A 175 14.93 -16.98 28.40
N ALA A 176 14.08 -16.89 27.39
CA ALA A 176 13.80 -15.64 26.72
C ALA A 176 13.44 -14.51 27.71
N SER A 177 12.78 -14.85 28.83
CA SER A 177 12.44 -13.92 29.92
C SER A 177 13.65 -13.27 30.63
N GLU A 178 14.86 -13.73 30.42
CA GLU A 178 16.08 -13.17 31.03
C GLU A 178 16.85 -12.24 30.08
N MET A 179 16.50 -12.23 28.80
CA MET A 179 17.16 -11.45 27.76
C MET A 179 16.57 -10.05 27.55
N GLY A 180 15.96 -9.46 28.57
CA GLY A 180 15.22 -8.20 28.50
C GLY A 180 16.07 -6.91 28.42
N TYR A 181 17.29 -6.99 27.90
CA TYR A 181 18.22 -5.86 27.82
C TYR A 181 17.67 -4.65 27.05
N ARG A 182 16.81 -4.88 26.05
CA ARG A 182 16.19 -3.81 25.23
C ARG A 182 15.36 -2.85 26.05
N PHE A 183 14.83 -3.29 27.18
CA PHE A 183 13.97 -2.52 28.07
C PHE A 183 14.65 -2.09 29.37
N MET A 184 15.98 -2.19 29.44
CA MET A 184 16.73 -1.85 30.65
C MET A 184 16.54 -0.37 31.04
N GLY A 185 16.02 -0.12 32.24
CA GLY A 185 15.71 1.22 32.75
C GLY A 185 14.37 1.80 32.28
N LEU A 186 13.62 1.09 31.41
CA LEU A 186 12.33 1.57 30.91
C LEU A 186 11.31 1.72 32.04
N GLY A 187 11.29 0.82 33.00
CA GLY A 187 10.38 0.91 34.15
C GLY A 187 10.57 2.20 34.95
N LYS A 188 11.82 2.67 35.18
CA LYS A 188 12.11 3.93 35.81
C LYS A 188 11.62 5.09 34.94
N PHE A 189 11.90 5.07 33.66
CA PHE A 189 11.46 6.10 32.71
C PHE A 189 9.94 6.26 32.71
N VAL A 190 9.20 5.13 32.71
CA VAL A 190 7.74 5.11 32.73
C VAL A 190 7.20 5.56 34.09
N LEU A 191 7.87 5.17 35.18
CA LEU A 191 7.49 5.61 36.56
C LEU A 191 7.54 7.13 36.69
N GLU A 192 8.55 7.79 36.14
CA GLU A 192 8.72 9.25 36.19
C GLU A 192 7.61 10.00 35.43
N ARG A 193 6.95 9.36 34.44
CA ARG A 193 5.89 9.96 33.61
C ARG A 193 4.48 9.52 34.02
N ASP A 194 4.36 8.43 34.77
CA ASP A 194 3.11 7.80 35.25
C ASP A 194 1.95 7.77 34.24
N PRO A 195 2.15 7.26 33.00
CA PRO A 195 1.11 7.20 32.00
C PRO A 195 -0.06 6.35 32.49
N LYS A 196 -1.29 6.75 32.18
CA LYS A 196 -2.50 5.99 32.56
C LYS A 196 -2.81 4.88 31.55
N ARG A 197 -2.45 5.10 30.27
CA ARG A 197 -2.68 4.16 29.18
C ARG A 197 -1.45 4.10 28.26
N ILE A 198 -0.93 2.89 28.07
CA ILE A 198 0.30 2.64 27.32
C ILE A 198 -0.04 1.84 26.08
N GLY A 199 0.05 2.45 24.90
CA GLY A 199 -0.11 1.76 23.61
C GLY A 199 1.14 0.94 23.29
N VAL A 200 0.95 -0.28 22.82
CA VAL A 200 2.03 -1.18 22.39
C VAL A 200 1.64 -1.81 21.06
N ASN A 201 2.60 -2.03 20.19
CA ASN A 201 2.37 -2.54 18.85
C ASN A 201 2.13 -4.06 18.81
N TYR A 202 0.99 -4.47 19.36
CA TYR A 202 0.41 -5.81 19.17
C TYR A 202 -1.04 -5.68 18.70
N ALA A 203 -1.53 -6.69 17.99
CA ALA A 203 -2.91 -6.74 17.53
C ALA A 203 -3.79 -7.53 18.50
N GLU A 204 -4.97 -7.00 18.81
CA GLU A 204 -6.03 -7.69 19.57
C GLU A 204 -7.14 -8.19 18.65
N THR A 205 -7.23 -7.65 17.43
CA THR A 205 -8.30 -7.98 16.49
C THR A 205 -7.75 -8.67 15.24
N LEU A 206 -8.44 -9.71 14.82
CA LEU A 206 -8.25 -10.34 13.53
C LEU A 206 -9.44 -9.99 12.65
N SER A 207 -9.18 -9.39 11.51
CA SER A 207 -10.22 -9.12 10.53
C SER A 207 -9.99 -10.00 9.32
N PHE A 208 -11.01 -10.77 8.95
CA PHE A 208 -11.04 -11.58 7.74
C PHE A 208 -11.95 -10.91 6.73
N ALA A 209 -11.48 -10.74 5.49
CA ALA A 209 -12.34 -10.39 4.38
C ALA A 209 -12.95 -11.67 3.77
N GLU A 210 -14.16 -11.57 3.26
CA GLU A 210 -14.69 -12.59 2.34
C GLU A 210 -13.84 -12.54 1.06
N GLY A 211 -13.14 -13.63 0.77
CA GLY A 211 -12.24 -13.75 -0.37
C GLY A 211 -10.82 -14.12 0.04
N SER A 212 -9.90 -14.14 -0.90
CA SER A 212 -8.50 -14.56 -0.70
C SER A 212 -7.65 -13.55 0.08
N GLU A 213 -8.14 -12.35 0.34
CA GLU A 213 -7.38 -11.29 0.98
C GLU A 213 -7.63 -11.26 2.49
N THR A 214 -6.65 -11.73 3.24
CA THR A 214 -6.65 -11.62 4.70
C THR A 214 -6.11 -10.24 5.08
N TYR A 215 -6.99 -9.26 5.21
CA TYR A 215 -6.61 -7.97 5.79
C TYR A 215 -6.57 -8.09 7.30
N THR A 216 -5.46 -8.56 7.80
CA THR A 216 -5.21 -8.54 9.23
C THR A 216 -4.69 -7.17 9.63
N LEU A 217 -5.06 -6.71 10.82
CA LEU A 217 -4.32 -5.66 11.51
C LEU A 217 -2.90 -6.14 11.91
N ALA A 218 -2.48 -7.28 11.38
CA ALA A 218 -1.15 -7.87 11.57
C ALA A 218 0.00 -6.93 11.21
N LEU A 219 -0.24 -5.94 10.34
CA LEU A 219 0.73 -4.86 10.08
C LEU A 219 1.09 -4.05 11.33
N THR A 220 0.23 -4.11 12.35
CA THR A 220 0.45 -3.43 13.63
C THR A 220 0.93 -4.36 14.72
N ASP A 221 1.05 -5.67 14.44
CA ASP A 221 1.48 -6.71 15.36
C ASP A 221 2.99 -6.96 15.25
N GLY A 222 3.78 -5.94 15.61
CA GLY A 222 5.22 -5.94 15.44
C GLY A 222 6.01 -6.48 16.64
N ILE A 223 5.41 -6.60 17.84
CA ILE A 223 6.11 -7.08 19.03
C ILE A 223 6.07 -8.63 19.09
N SER A 224 7.22 -9.25 19.37
CA SER A 224 7.24 -10.69 19.62
C SER A 224 6.68 -11.03 21.01
N TYR A 225 6.25 -12.27 21.19
CA TYR A 225 5.84 -12.74 22.52
C TYR A 225 6.94 -12.59 23.58
N ALA A 226 8.20 -12.87 23.22
CA ALA A 226 9.34 -12.68 24.10
C ALA A 226 9.54 -11.21 24.47
N ASP A 227 9.51 -10.29 23.50
CA ASP A 227 9.58 -8.85 23.78
C ASP A 227 8.41 -8.38 24.64
N HIS A 228 7.20 -8.88 24.42
CA HIS A 228 6.05 -8.56 25.26
C HIS A 228 6.24 -9.00 26.73
N LEU A 229 6.80 -10.19 26.96
CA LEU A 229 7.12 -10.67 28.30
C LEU A 229 8.19 -9.80 28.95
N HIS A 230 9.26 -9.46 28.24
CA HIS A 230 10.33 -8.60 28.72
C HIS A 230 9.85 -7.18 29.03
N LEU A 231 9.03 -6.62 28.15
CA LEU A 231 8.40 -5.32 28.34
C LEU A 231 7.54 -5.32 29.60
N SER A 232 6.67 -6.32 29.76
CA SER A 232 5.80 -6.48 30.93
C SER A 232 6.62 -6.55 32.22
N LYS A 233 7.71 -7.33 32.23
CA LYS A 233 8.63 -7.45 33.36
C LYS A 233 9.32 -6.13 33.68
N ALA A 234 9.81 -5.41 32.65
CA ALA A 234 10.48 -4.13 32.80
C ALA A 234 9.56 -3.03 33.36
N LEU A 235 8.29 -3.04 32.96
CA LEU A 235 7.28 -2.09 33.41
C LEU A 235 6.77 -2.38 34.85
N GLY A 236 6.85 -3.63 35.26
CA GLY A 236 6.24 -4.11 36.50
C GLY A 236 4.71 -4.13 36.46
N ASP A 237 4.07 -4.80 37.44
CA ASP A 237 2.63 -5.08 37.44
C ASP A 237 1.73 -3.87 37.27
N LYS A 238 2.13 -2.72 37.85
CA LYS A 238 1.34 -1.49 37.79
C LYS A 238 1.16 -1.01 36.36
N TYR A 239 2.24 -0.92 35.60
CA TYR A 239 2.23 -0.35 34.25
C TYR A 239 1.96 -1.40 33.18
N ALA A 240 2.35 -2.65 33.41
CA ALA A 240 1.99 -3.76 32.53
C ALA A 240 0.48 -3.89 32.36
N ARG A 241 -0.29 -3.69 33.44
CA ARG A 241 -1.77 -3.67 33.38
C ARG A 241 -2.39 -2.47 32.66
N ARG A 242 -1.58 -1.44 32.35
CA ARG A 242 -2.02 -0.26 31.58
C ARG A 242 -1.70 -0.38 30.08
N MET A 243 -1.00 -1.44 29.68
CA MET A 243 -0.77 -1.73 28.28
C MET A 243 -2.07 -2.05 27.54
N VAL A 244 -2.20 -1.50 26.34
CA VAL A 244 -3.30 -1.75 25.40
C VAL A 244 -2.72 -1.84 24.01
N SER A 245 -3.45 -2.49 23.10
CA SER A 245 -3.07 -2.49 21.69
C SER A 245 -3.06 -1.07 21.12
N ALA A 246 -2.00 -0.75 20.37
CA ALA A 246 -1.88 0.49 19.59
C ALA A 246 -2.35 0.32 18.15
N GLU A 247 -2.97 -0.81 17.77
CA GLU A 247 -3.31 -1.14 16.38
C GLU A 247 -4.07 -0.02 15.66
N HIS A 248 -5.12 0.51 16.28
CA HIS A 248 -5.91 1.58 15.68
C HIS A 248 -5.19 2.94 15.65
N LEU A 249 -4.37 3.23 16.65
CA LEU A 249 -3.50 4.41 16.65
C LEU A 249 -2.50 4.33 15.50
N ILE A 250 -1.85 3.19 15.31
CA ILE A 250 -0.87 2.96 14.23
C ILE A 250 -1.53 3.13 12.87
N LEU A 251 -2.72 2.55 12.67
CA LEU A 251 -3.45 2.71 11.43
C LEU A 251 -3.80 4.18 11.15
N ASP A 252 -4.28 4.90 12.14
CA ASP A 252 -4.63 6.31 11.96
C ASP A 252 -3.38 7.19 11.77
N TYR A 253 -2.25 6.85 12.38
CA TYR A 253 -0.96 7.51 12.12
C TYR A 253 -0.48 7.27 10.69
N LEU A 254 -0.58 6.05 10.18
CA LEU A 254 -0.17 5.72 8.81
C LEU A 254 -1.05 6.41 7.76
N THR A 255 -2.36 6.45 7.98
CA THR A 255 -3.31 6.96 6.98
C THR A 255 -3.39 8.47 6.90
N ARG A 256 -2.92 9.21 7.91
CA ARG A 256 -2.84 10.67 7.91
C ARG A 256 -1.53 11.11 7.30
N SER A 257 -1.61 11.62 6.09
CA SER A 257 -0.42 12.12 5.38
C SER A 257 -0.13 13.59 5.70
N VAL A 258 1.12 13.98 5.50
CA VAL A 258 1.60 15.36 5.48
C VAL A 258 1.95 15.78 4.06
N LEU A 259 2.19 17.07 3.83
CA LEU A 259 2.41 17.59 2.46
C LEU A 259 3.61 16.94 1.77
N GLY A 260 4.69 16.67 2.50
CA GLY A 260 5.86 15.98 1.95
C GLY A 260 5.54 14.59 1.40
N GLU A 261 4.64 13.84 2.06
CA GLU A 261 4.19 12.53 1.57
C GLU A 261 3.36 12.67 0.28
N ILE A 262 2.57 13.74 0.13
CA ILE A 262 1.82 14.00 -1.10
C ILE A 262 2.75 14.28 -2.28
N VAL A 263 3.85 15.01 -2.05
CA VAL A 263 4.89 15.22 -3.08
C VAL A 263 5.50 13.90 -3.51
N LEU A 264 5.86 13.03 -2.57
CA LEU A 264 6.38 11.69 -2.89
C LEU A 264 5.34 10.86 -3.64
N PHE A 265 4.09 10.88 -3.19
CA PHE A 265 2.99 10.15 -3.83
C PHE A 265 2.77 10.59 -5.28
N GLY A 266 2.83 11.88 -5.57
CA GLY A 266 2.78 12.43 -6.94
C GLY A 266 4.02 12.10 -7.76
N GLY A 267 5.20 12.15 -7.14
CA GLY A 267 6.49 11.92 -7.84
C GLY A 267 6.81 10.47 -8.16
N SER A 268 6.19 9.50 -7.47
CA SER A 268 6.39 8.07 -7.70
C SER A 268 5.62 7.54 -8.94
N GLY A 269 5.19 8.40 -9.85
CA GLY A 269 4.50 8.02 -11.09
C GLY A 269 5.48 7.61 -12.19
N ARG A 270 5.24 6.49 -12.86
CA ARG A 270 5.78 6.25 -14.20
C ARG A 270 5.44 7.46 -15.04
N GLY A 271 6.40 8.13 -15.63
CA GLY A 271 6.40 9.33 -16.44
C GLY A 271 5.08 9.96 -16.91
N SER A 272 5.14 11.04 -17.64
CA SER A 272 3.94 11.68 -18.21
C SER A 272 3.11 10.68 -19.03
N GLU A 273 1.80 10.94 -19.18
CA GLU A 273 0.93 10.16 -20.07
C GLU A 273 1.60 9.95 -21.46
N GLU A 274 2.26 10.98 -21.97
CA GLU A 274 3.01 10.93 -23.23
C GLU A 274 4.17 9.91 -23.20
N GLY A 275 4.92 9.84 -22.10
CA GLY A 275 6.01 8.86 -21.93
C GLY A 275 5.50 7.42 -21.86
N ARG A 276 4.33 7.21 -21.26
CA ARG A 276 3.67 5.89 -21.20
C ARG A 276 3.14 5.46 -22.57
N ILE A 277 2.58 6.38 -23.36
CA ILE A 277 2.09 6.11 -24.73
C ILE A 277 3.25 5.73 -25.67
N GLN A 278 4.45 6.29 -25.47
CA GLN A 278 5.62 6.02 -26.31
C GLN A 278 6.34 4.69 -26.01
N GLN A 279 5.99 4.00 -24.94
CA GLN A 279 6.66 2.76 -24.51
C GLN A 279 6.19 1.48 -25.24
N PHE A 280 5.17 1.57 -26.10
CA PHE A 280 4.70 0.39 -26.83
C PHE A 280 5.49 0.15 -28.10
N ASP A 281 5.96 -1.10 -28.26
CA ASP A 281 6.27 -1.64 -29.57
C ASP A 281 5.03 -1.51 -30.48
N PRO A 282 5.21 -1.34 -31.81
CA PRO A 282 4.09 -1.13 -32.69
C PRO A 282 3.09 -2.30 -32.61
N ILE A 283 1.87 -2.00 -32.17
CA ILE A 283 0.79 -2.97 -32.14
C ILE A 283 0.43 -3.34 -33.57
N VAL A 284 0.60 -4.63 -33.90
CA VAL A 284 0.27 -5.20 -35.20
C VAL A 284 -1.06 -5.93 -35.10
N PRO A 285 -2.17 -5.37 -35.64
CA PRO A 285 -3.47 -6.01 -35.60
C PRO A 285 -3.45 -7.43 -36.21
N GLY A 286 -4.00 -8.40 -35.47
CA GLY A 286 -4.00 -9.81 -35.86
C GLY A 286 -2.76 -10.61 -35.47
N VAL A 287 -1.75 -9.94 -34.87
CA VAL A 287 -0.50 -10.55 -34.37
C VAL A 287 -0.31 -10.29 -32.91
N THR A 288 -0.24 -9.01 -32.52
CA THR A 288 -0.05 -8.59 -31.13
C THR A 288 -1.22 -9.04 -30.25
N THR A 289 -0.93 -9.62 -29.09
CA THR A 289 -1.91 -10.06 -28.08
C THR A 289 -1.90 -9.14 -26.88
N LEU A 290 -2.83 -9.33 -25.92
CA LEU A 290 -2.76 -8.61 -24.63
C LEU A 290 -1.56 -9.03 -23.78
N MET A 291 -1.06 -10.26 -23.95
CA MET A 291 0.17 -10.72 -23.26
C MET A 291 1.41 -9.93 -23.70
N ASP A 292 1.40 -9.41 -24.92
CA ASP A 292 2.49 -8.55 -25.44
C ASP A 292 2.35 -7.10 -24.94
N VAL A 293 1.24 -6.77 -24.25
CA VAL A 293 0.92 -5.44 -23.74
C VAL A 293 0.84 -5.51 -22.21
N GLU A 294 1.81 -4.97 -21.52
CA GLU A 294 1.90 -5.02 -20.05
C GLU A 294 0.61 -4.51 -19.37
N GLY A 295 0.00 -5.35 -18.54
CA GLY A 295 -1.19 -4.99 -17.75
C GLY A 295 -2.42 -4.66 -18.61
N GLY A 296 -2.60 -5.35 -19.73
CA GLY A 296 -3.67 -5.09 -20.69
C GLY A 296 -4.93 -5.94 -20.48
N TRP A 297 -6.10 -5.37 -20.79
CA TRP A 297 -7.36 -6.10 -20.91
C TRP A 297 -8.26 -5.53 -22.01
N TYR A 298 -9.14 -6.38 -22.52
CA TYR A 298 -10.10 -5.95 -23.54
C TYR A 298 -11.24 -5.12 -22.95
N CYS A 299 -11.57 -4.01 -23.60
CA CYS A 299 -12.70 -3.16 -23.22
C CYS A 299 -13.98 -3.48 -24.02
N THR A 300 -13.86 -4.07 -25.22
CA THR A 300 -14.99 -4.30 -26.15
C THR A 300 -15.33 -5.77 -26.34
N ARG A 301 -14.61 -6.67 -25.71
CA ARG A 301 -14.87 -8.11 -25.71
C ARG A 301 -15.38 -8.55 -24.34
N GLU A 302 -16.23 -9.58 -24.32
CA GLU A 302 -16.67 -10.19 -23.08
C GLU A 302 -15.48 -10.87 -22.40
N TRP A 303 -15.39 -10.70 -21.10
CA TRP A 303 -14.47 -11.44 -20.23
C TRP A 303 -14.93 -12.90 -20.20
N ASP A 304 -14.08 -13.81 -20.68
CA ASP A 304 -14.20 -15.21 -20.36
C ASP A 304 -13.36 -15.48 -19.09
N HIS A 305 -13.80 -16.41 -18.25
CA HIS A 305 -13.16 -16.72 -16.98
C HIS A 305 -11.77 -17.39 -17.12
N ASP A 306 -11.34 -17.68 -18.34
CA ASP A 306 -10.00 -18.17 -18.67
C ASP A 306 -9.14 -16.99 -19.15
N GLU A 307 -8.52 -16.28 -18.20
CA GLU A 307 -7.72 -15.08 -18.46
C GLU A 307 -6.52 -15.37 -19.38
N GLU A 308 -5.87 -16.53 -19.23
CA GLU A 308 -4.69 -16.89 -20.03
C GLU A 308 -5.08 -17.14 -21.48
N ALA A 309 -6.13 -17.93 -21.72
CA ALA A 309 -6.64 -18.17 -23.08
C ALA A 309 -7.13 -16.87 -23.72
N PHE A 310 -7.78 -15.99 -22.95
CA PHE A 310 -8.28 -14.72 -23.44
C PHE A 310 -7.15 -13.74 -23.79
N SER A 311 -6.11 -13.66 -22.94
CA SER A 311 -4.96 -12.77 -23.13
C SER A 311 -4.11 -13.15 -24.36
N SER A 312 -4.15 -14.41 -24.79
CA SER A 312 -3.45 -14.90 -25.99
C SER A 312 -4.17 -14.60 -27.32
N VAL A 313 -5.41 -14.08 -27.26
CA VAL A 313 -6.18 -13.74 -28.48
C VAL A 313 -5.62 -12.47 -29.12
N PRO A 314 -5.27 -12.47 -30.44
CA PRO A 314 -4.75 -11.30 -31.10
C PRO A 314 -5.72 -10.10 -31.08
N LEU A 315 -5.16 -8.92 -30.84
CA LEU A 315 -5.83 -7.64 -31.02
C LEU A 315 -6.24 -7.44 -32.49
N ARG A 316 -7.43 -6.91 -32.71
CA ARG A 316 -7.99 -6.73 -34.06
C ARG A 316 -8.38 -5.27 -34.29
N ARG A 317 -8.44 -4.86 -35.54
CA ARG A 317 -9.03 -3.59 -35.92
C ARG A 317 -10.47 -3.47 -35.43
N GLY A 318 -10.75 -2.38 -34.72
CA GLY A 318 -12.04 -2.14 -34.05
C GLY A 318 -12.10 -2.59 -32.60
N ASP A 319 -11.05 -3.23 -32.08
CA ASP A 319 -10.97 -3.50 -30.64
C ASP A 319 -10.60 -2.23 -29.87
N MET A 320 -11.21 -2.10 -28.71
CA MET A 320 -10.73 -1.24 -27.64
C MET A 320 -10.12 -2.13 -26.56
N PHE A 321 -8.94 -1.78 -26.09
CA PHE A 321 -8.26 -2.41 -24.98
C PHE A 321 -7.64 -1.35 -24.08
N GLN A 322 -7.23 -1.74 -22.91
CA GLN A 322 -6.58 -0.86 -21.94
C GLN A 322 -5.22 -1.43 -21.56
N SER A 323 -4.22 -0.55 -21.40
CA SER A 323 -2.95 -0.88 -20.78
C SER A 323 -2.70 0.09 -19.63
N GLY A 324 -2.60 -0.45 -18.43
CA GLY A 324 -2.67 0.38 -17.24
C GLY A 324 -3.95 1.23 -17.27
N GLN A 325 -3.83 2.53 -17.03
CA GLN A 325 -4.96 3.46 -17.05
C GLN A 325 -5.35 3.97 -18.44
N ILE A 326 -4.56 3.67 -19.49
CA ILE A 326 -4.72 4.27 -20.81
C ILE A 326 -5.55 3.37 -21.71
N PRO A 327 -6.74 3.83 -22.17
CA PRO A 327 -7.53 3.10 -23.15
C PRO A 327 -7.03 3.38 -24.58
N TYR A 328 -6.95 2.34 -25.36
CA TYR A 328 -6.55 2.36 -26.77
C TYR A 328 -7.66 1.80 -27.66
N TYR A 329 -7.81 2.38 -28.85
CA TYR A 329 -8.69 1.87 -29.90
C TYR A 329 -7.92 1.67 -31.19
N ILE A 330 -8.00 0.46 -31.76
CA ILE A 330 -7.36 0.14 -33.03
C ILE A 330 -8.30 0.52 -34.16
N LEU A 331 -7.92 1.53 -34.94
CA LEU A 331 -8.74 2.06 -36.03
C LEU A 331 -9.00 0.98 -37.09
N LYS A 332 -10.23 0.91 -37.57
CA LYS A 332 -10.58 0.13 -38.77
C LYS A 332 -10.07 0.84 -40.01
N ASP A 333 -10.01 0.10 -41.10
CA ASP A 333 -9.61 0.64 -42.40
C ASP A 333 -10.57 1.77 -42.81
N GLY A 334 -9.98 2.94 -43.12
CA GLY A 334 -10.71 4.14 -43.46
C GLY A 334 -11.17 5.02 -42.25
N GLU A 335 -11.04 4.53 -41.03
CA GLU A 335 -11.31 5.36 -39.85
C GLU A 335 -10.14 6.31 -39.56
N VAL A 336 -10.45 7.54 -39.16
CA VAL A 336 -9.49 8.57 -38.74
C VAL A 336 -9.56 8.81 -37.22
N LYS A 337 -10.60 8.33 -36.55
CA LYS A 337 -10.85 8.40 -35.12
C LYS A 337 -11.78 7.27 -34.68
N PRO A 338 -11.84 6.93 -33.38
CA PRO A 338 -12.82 5.96 -32.87
C PRO A 338 -14.26 6.37 -33.21
N PRO A 339 -15.17 5.41 -33.45
CA PRO A 339 -16.56 5.69 -33.70
C PRO A 339 -17.24 6.33 -32.47
N GLN A 340 -18.33 7.07 -32.69
CA GLN A 340 -19.00 7.85 -31.64
C GLN A 340 -19.46 6.97 -30.48
N GLU A 341 -19.90 5.75 -30.72
CA GLU A 341 -20.31 4.80 -29.68
C GLU A 341 -19.15 4.40 -28.75
N VAL A 342 -17.91 4.36 -29.27
CA VAL A 342 -16.70 4.11 -28.44
C VAL A 342 -16.32 5.37 -27.67
N LEU A 343 -16.37 6.53 -28.31
CA LEU A 343 -16.03 7.79 -27.64
C LEU A 343 -16.96 8.12 -26.45
N ARG A 344 -18.21 7.66 -26.51
CA ARG A 344 -19.18 7.88 -25.43
C ARG A 344 -18.78 7.27 -24.08
N ILE A 345 -18.01 6.18 -24.06
CA ILE A 345 -17.52 5.62 -22.78
C ILE A 345 -16.69 6.66 -22.02
N TRP A 346 -15.92 7.45 -22.76
CA TRP A 346 -15.09 8.47 -22.15
C TRP A 346 -15.90 9.60 -21.49
N ASP A 347 -17.01 9.98 -22.08
CA ASP A 347 -17.94 10.94 -21.48
C ASP A 347 -18.49 10.41 -20.15
N GLU A 348 -18.84 9.11 -20.09
CA GLU A 348 -19.31 8.46 -18.86
C GLU A 348 -18.19 8.36 -17.82
N VAL A 349 -16.96 7.98 -18.22
CA VAL A 349 -15.77 7.94 -17.35
C VAL A 349 -15.51 9.31 -16.71
N VAL A 350 -15.50 10.38 -17.49
CA VAL A 350 -15.29 11.74 -16.99
C VAL A 350 -16.40 12.15 -16.02
N LYS A 351 -17.65 11.76 -16.30
CA LYS A 351 -18.78 12.03 -15.42
C LYS A 351 -18.63 11.32 -14.07
N VAL A 352 -18.31 10.01 -14.07
CA VAL A 352 -18.07 9.21 -12.85
C VAL A 352 -16.94 9.82 -12.03
N ARG A 353 -15.79 10.10 -12.66
CA ARG A 353 -14.64 10.75 -12.01
C ARG A 353 -15.02 12.06 -11.33
N LYS A 354 -15.82 12.89 -12.00
CA LYS A 354 -16.30 14.17 -11.46
C LYS A 354 -17.25 13.98 -10.27
N ILE A 355 -18.11 12.96 -10.30
CA ILE A 355 -18.99 12.62 -9.19
C ILE A 355 -18.15 12.19 -7.99
N ILE A 356 -17.19 11.27 -8.17
CA ILE A 356 -16.29 10.82 -7.11
C ILE A 356 -15.54 11.99 -6.49
N SER A 357 -14.85 12.81 -7.32
CA SER A 357 -14.02 13.90 -6.83
C SER A 357 -14.78 14.94 -5.99
N ARG A 358 -16.09 15.07 -6.17
CA ARG A 358 -16.91 16.06 -5.46
C ARG A 358 -17.65 15.52 -4.24
N ASN A 359 -17.73 14.20 -4.09
CA ASN A 359 -18.55 13.56 -3.05
C ASN A 359 -17.76 12.73 -2.06
N VAL A 360 -16.44 12.75 -2.11
CA VAL A 360 -15.55 12.24 -1.04
C VAL A 360 -15.12 13.43 -0.19
N ARG A 361 -15.44 13.42 1.11
CA ARG A 361 -15.18 14.57 2.00
C ARG A 361 -14.43 14.16 3.25
N VAL A 362 -13.59 15.07 3.72
CA VAL A 362 -12.92 14.94 5.02
C VAL A 362 -13.96 14.83 6.14
N GLY A 363 -13.78 13.85 7.02
CA GLY A 363 -14.63 13.61 8.18
C GLY A 363 -15.79 12.64 7.96
N ASP A 364 -16.23 12.42 6.71
CA ASP A 364 -17.17 11.34 6.40
C ASP A 364 -16.52 9.99 6.63
N THR A 365 -17.29 8.98 6.91
CA THR A 365 -16.86 7.59 6.82
C THR A 365 -16.82 7.12 5.36
N GLY A 366 -16.04 6.08 5.07
CA GLY A 366 -16.05 5.48 3.72
C GLY A 366 -17.43 5.06 3.27
N ARG A 367 -18.28 4.58 4.19
CA ARG A 367 -19.68 4.21 3.92
C ARG A 367 -20.57 5.40 3.57
N GLU A 368 -20.44 6.51 4.30
CA GLU A 368 -21.19 7.73 4.01
C GLU A 368 -20.80 8.29 2.65
N ALA A 369 -19.50 8.32 2.35
CA ALA A 369 -19.01 8.75 1.04
C ALA A 369 -19.50 7.84 -0.11
N LEU A 370 -19.45 6.51 0.07
CA LEU A 370 -20.00 5.57 -0.92
C LEU A 370 -21.47 5.82 -1.19
N LYS A 371 -22.28 5.97 -0.13
CA LYS A 371 -23.70 6.27 -0.29
C LYS A 371 -23.94 7.57 -1.05
N GLN A 372 -23.21 8.65 -0.73
CA GLN A 372 -23.34 9.93 -1.43
C GLN A 372 -22.98 9.80 -2.92
N ILE A 373 -21.93 9.03 -3.26
CA ILE A 373 -21.55 8.80 -4.64
C ILE A 373 -22.64 8.00 -5.36
N ILE A 374 -23.17 6.93 -4.77
CA ILE A 374 -24.26 6.11 -5.35
C ILE A 374 -25.47 6.97 -5.63
N ASP A 375 -25.96 7.76 -4.65
CA ASP A 375 -27.12 8.65 -4.80
C ASP A 375 -26.92 9.63 -5.99
N LYS A 376 -25.68 10.08 -6.24
CA LYS A 376 -25.36 10.98 -7.37
C LYS A 376 -25.29 10.23 -8.70
N LEU A 377 -24.68 9.04 -8.75
CA LEU A 377 -24.66 8.21 -9.97
C LEU A 377 -26.07 7.88 -10.44
N GLU A 378 -26.94 7.46 -9.53
CA GLU A 378 -28.32 7.13 -9.84
C GLU A 378 -29.12 8.36 -10.27
N GLY A 379 -28.88 9.52 -9.63
CA GLY A 379 -29.49 10.81 -10.02
C GLY A 379 -29.08 11.30 -11.41
N GLU A 380 -27.90 10.89 -11.90
CA GLU A 380 -27.40 11.15 -13.26
C GLU A 380 -27.82 10.05 -14.27
N GLY A 381 -28.70 9.11 -13.86
CA GLY A 381 -29.25 8.07 -14.72
C GLY A 381 -28.35 6.85 -14.92
N MET A 382 -27.29 6.70 -14.13
CA MET A 382 -26.45 5.50 -14.08
C MET A 382 -27.07 4.45 -13.14
N ALA A 383 -26.51 3.25 -13.12
CA ALA A 383 -26.83 2.20 -12.16
C ALA A 383 -25.58 1.81 -11.40
N TYR A 384 -25.64 1.79 -10.07
CA TYR A 384 -24.57 1.26 -9.24
C TYR A 384 -24.66 -0.27 -9.19
N ILE A 385 -23.50 -0.96 -9.17
CA ILE A 385 -23.39 -2.41 -9.02
C ILE A 385 -22.36 -2.74 -7.95
N ASP A 386 -22.69 -3.71 -7.06
CA ASP A 386 -21.82 -4.11 -5.94
C ASP A 386 -20.60 -4.93 -6.35
N ARG A 387 -20.59 -5.47 -7.55
CA ARG A 387 -19.50 -6.28 -8.10
C ARG A 387 -19.09 -5.75 -9.46
N ASP A 388 -17.82 -5.83 -9.78
CA ASP A 388 -17.31 -5.50 -11.12
C ASP A 388 -17.72 -6.56 -12.14
N ARG A 389 -19.02 -6.60 -12.43
CA ARG A 389 -19.61 -7.49 -13.43
C ARG A 389 -20.87 -6.88 -14.01
N TYR A 390 -20.91 -6.75 -15.34
CA TYR A 390 -22.10 -6.23 -16.02
C TYR A 390 -23.34 -7.06 -15.70
N ASP A 391 -24.38 -6.42 -15.19
CA ASP A 391 -25.65 -7.05 -14.83
C ASP A 391 -26.66 -6.88 -15.96
N VAL A 392 -26.92 -7.97 -16.68
CA VAL A 392 -27.88 -8.01 -17.80
C VAL A 392 -29.35 -7.89 -17.39
N THR A 393 -29.63 -7.91 -16.09
CA THR A 393 -31.00 -7.77 -15.53
C THR A 393 -31.39 -6.33 -15.31
N LEU A 394 -30.42 -5.42 -15.23
CA LEU A 394 -30.66 -3.98 -15.10
C LEU A 394 -31.09 -3.35 -16.43
N ASP A 395 -31.55 -2.11 -16.38
CA ASP A 395 -31.95 -1.35 -17.57
C ASP A 395 -30.80 -1.29 -18.59
N PRO A 396 -30.95 -1.88 -19.79
CA PRO A 396 -29.90 -1.94 -20.79
C PRO A 396 -29.52 -0.59 -21.41
N LYS A 397 -30.15 0.51 -20.98
CA LYS A 397 -29.78 1.87 -21.39
C LYS A 397 -28.91 2.57 -20.37
N LYS A 398 -28.81 2.05 -19.14
CA LYS A 398 -28.03 2.68 -18.05
C LYS A 398 -26.60 2.19 -18.06
N THR A 399 -25.66 3.11 -18.01
CA THR A 399 -24.26 2.82 -17.68
C THR A 399 -24.20 2.28 -16.25
N GLN A 400 -23.52 1.16 -16.06
CA GLN A 400 -23.34 0.54 -14.74
C GLN A 400 -21.97 0.91 -14.20
N VAL A 401 -21.87 1.17 -12.89
CA VAL A 401 -20.64 1.62 -12.23
C VAL A 401 -20.40 0.83 -10.97
N HIS A 402 -19.20 0.27 -10.86
CA HIS A 402 -18.66 -0.29 -9.62
C HIS A 402 -17.60 0.64 -9.05
N LEU A 403 -17.42 0.64 -7.73
CA LEU A 403 -16.48 1.52 -7.02
C LEU A 403 -15.65 0.72 -6.02
N ASP A 404 -14.34 0.95 -6.04
CA ASP A 404 -13.42 0.46 -5.04
C ASP A 404 -12.31 1.48 -4.75
N LEU A 405 -12.67 2.55 -4.04
CA LEU A 405 -11.70 3.55 -3.64
C LEU A 405 -11.13 3.20 -2.27
N HIS A 406 -9.83 3.19 -2.16
CA HIS A 406 -9.17 2.81 -0.90
C HIS A 406 -7.86 3.55 -0.68
N GLN A 407 -7.39 3.55 0.55
CA GLN A 407 -6.09 4.10 0.88
C GLN A 407 -4.98 3.35 0.14
N VAL A 408 -3.96 4.08 -0.34
CA VAL A 408 -2.79 3.51 -1.04
C VAL A 408 -1.48 4.09 -0.52
N GLY A 409 -0.40 3.33 -0.70
CA GLY A 409 0.95 3.76 -0.36
C GLY A 409 1.33 3.64 1.12
N LYS A 410 0.49 3.02 1.97
CA LYS A 410 0.72 2.88 3.42
C LYS A 410 0.56 1.45 3.95
N GLY A 411 0.40 0.48 3.08
CA GLY A 411 0.23 -0.93 3.47
C GLY A 411 -1.11 -1.26 4.11
N VAL A 412 -2.07 -0.33 4.09
CA VAL A 412 -3.43 -0.53 4.58
C VAL A 412 -4.42 0.00 3.54
N LEU A 413 -5.59 -0.60 3.46
CA LEU A 413 -6.65 -0.19 2.51
C LEU A 413 -7.74 0.68 3.17
N ALA A 414 -7.66 0.90 4.48
CA ALA A 414 -8.62 1.73 5.21
C ALA A 414 -8.13 3.18 5.31
N PRO A 415 -9.02 4.19 5.19
CA PRO A 415 -10.45 4.08 4.86
C PRO A 415 -10.70 3.55 3.46
N ARG A 416 -11.80 2.77 3.30
CA ARG A 416 -12.22 2.23 2.00
C ARG A 416 -13.64 2.68 1.67
N ILE A 417 -13.84 3.18 0.47
CA ILE A 417 -15.12 3.63 -0.07
C ILE A 417 -15.53 2.60 -1.12
N SER A 418 -16.05 1.48 -0.63
CA SER A 418 -16.32 0.30 -1.43
C SER A 418 -17.33 -0.59 -0.72
N PRO A 419 -18.09 -1.43 -1.44
CA PRO A 419 -18.87 -2.52 -0.84
C PRO A 419 -17.98 -3.66 -0.39
N MET A 420 -16.72 -3.69 -0.84
CA MET A 420 -15.75 -4.75 -0.61
C MET A 420 -14.94 -4.54 0.68
N GLY A 421 -14.37 -5.64 1.16
CA GLY A 421 -13.48 -5.64 2.33
C GLY A 421 -14.21 -5.64 3.67
N PRO A 422 -13.45 -5.69 4.77
CA PRO A 422 -14.02 -5.71 6.13
C PRO A 422 -14.79 -4.42 6.41
N ARG A 423 -15.90 -4.57 7.14
CA ARG A 423 -16.78 -3.45 7.47
C ARG A 423 -16.06 -2.29 8.16
N TRP A 424 -15.07 -2.57 9.01
CA TRP A 424 -14.33 -1.55 9.73
C TRP A 424 -13.52 -0.62 8.81
N HIS A 425 -13.13 -1.08 7.60
CA HIS A 425 -12.47 -0.22 6.59
C HIS A 425 -13.39 0.94 6.18
N SER A 426 -14.67 0.63 5.94
CA SER A 426 -15.67 1.62 5.51
C SER A 426 -16.22 2.45 6.68
N ASP A 427 -16.08 1.98 7.92
CA ASP A 427 -16.46 2.72 9.14
C ASP A 427 -15.39 3.74 9.58
N LYS A 428 -14.17 3.66 9.05
CA LYS A 428 -13.12 4.65 9.31
C LYS A 428 -13.47 5.99 8.66
N LYS A 429 -13.17 7.07 9.40
CA LYS A 429 -13.28 8.44 8.88
C LYS A 429 -12.17 8.74 7.89
N ILE A 430 -12.52 9.47 6.87
CA ILE A 430 -11.61 9.94 5.81
C ILE A 430 -10.83 11.14 6.35
N PRO A 431 -9.51 11.04 6.55
CA PRO A 431 -8.71 12.17 7.02
C PRO A 431 -8.35 13.13 5.88
N LEU A 432 -7.98 14.35 6.24
CA LEU A 432 -7.37 15.29 5.31
C LEU A 432 -6.04 14.71 4.81
N LEU A 433 -5.71 14.95 3.55
CA LEU A 433 -4.53 14.46 2.83
C LEU A 433 -4.44 12.92 2.75
N LEU A 434 -5.56 12.20 2.88
CA LEU A 434 -5.59 10.78 2.57
C LEU A 434 -5.12 10.56 1.13
N THR A 435 -4.12 9.71 0.95
CA THR A 435 -3.73 9.20 -0.37
C THR A 435 -4.68 8.08 -0.78
N LEU A 436 -5.37 8.27 -1.90
CA LEU A 436 -6.47 7.43 -2.33
C LEU A 436 -6.19 6.84 -3.71
N GLY A 437 -6.27 5.52 -3.84
CA GLY A 437 -6.46 4.85 -5.12
C GLY A 437 -7.91 5.05 -5.55
N VAL A 438 -8.10 5.85 -6.59
CA VAL A 438 -9.43 6.09 -7.13
C VAL A 438 -9.70 5.03 -8.19
N GLU A 439 -10.30 3.93 -7.75
CA GLU A 439 -10.61 2.79 -8.60
C GLU A 439 -12.12 2.71 -8.84
N TYR A 440 -12.50 2.75 -10.10
CA TYR A 440 -13.89 2.64 -10.53
C TYR A 440 -13.97 1.98 -11.88
N MET A 441 -14.99 1.16 -12.06
CA MET A 441 -15.26 0.39 -13.26
C MET A 441 -16.54 0.87 -13.89
N VAL A 442 -16.51 1.09 -15.20
CA VAL A 442 -17.63 1.60 -15.98
C VAL A 442 -17.98 0.60 -17.09
N HIS A 443 -19.21 0.10 -17.04
CA HIS A 443 -19.76 -0.75 -18.07
C HIS A 443 -20.83 0.03 -18.85
N MET A 444 -20.48 0.56 -20.00
CA MET A 444 -21.39 1.32 -20.83
C MET A 444 -22.07 0.40 -21.86
N PRO A 445 -23.38 0.18 -21.78
CA PRO A 445 -24.09 -0.69 -22.72
C PRO A 445 -24.06 -0.12 -24.15
N VAL A 446 -23.93 -1.01 -25.13
CA VAL A 446 -24.03 -0.69 -26.55
C VAL A 446 -25.11 -1.56 -27.21
N PRO A 447 -26.39 -1.19 -27.07
CA PRO A 447 -27.51 -2.03 -27.51
C PRO A 447 -27.46 -2.43 -28.99
N LYS A 448 -26.83 -1.61 -29.82
CA LYS A 448 -26.62 -1.91 -31.25
C LYS A 448 -25.76 -3.14 -31.51
N TRP A 449 -24.90 -3.52 -30.58
CA TRP A 449 -24.02 -4.69 -30.67
C TRP A 449 -24.72 -5.98 -30.26
N GLY A 450 -25.89 -5.88 -29.64
CA GLY A 450 -26.67 -6.99 -29.13
C GLY A 450 -26.96 -6.89 -27.62
N LYS A 451 -27.81 -7.83 -27.16
CA LYS A 451 -28.18 -7.89 -25.74
C LYS A 451 -26.96 -8.21 -24.87
N GLY A 452 -26.75 -7.42 -23.82
CA GLY A 452 -25.65 -7.61 -22.86
C GLY A 452 -24.30 -7.07 -23.33
N LYS A 453 -24.18 -6.63 -24.58
CA LYS A 453 -22.94 -6.04 -25.10
C LYS A 453 -22.71 -4.65 -24.53
N HIS A 454 -21.50 -4.42 -24.05
CA HIS A 454 -21.10 -3.18 -23.41
C HIS A 454 -19.62 -2.88 -23.68
N ILE A 455 -19.19 -1.66 -23.39
CA ILE A 455 -17.79 -1.28 -23.34
C ILE A 455 -17.40 -1.16 -21.86
N TYR A 456 -16.29 -1.74 -21.51
CA TYR A 456 -15.71 -1.75 -20.18
C TYR A 456 -14.55 -0.76 -20.07
N TYR A 457 -14.42 -0.11 -18.92
CA TYR A 457 -13.27 0.71 -18.55
C TYR A 457 -13.02 0.59 -17.04
N CYS A 458 -11.75 0.43 -16.64
CA CYS A 458 -11.30 0.46 -15.26
C CYS A 458 -10.26 1.56 -15.06
N SER A 459 -10.42 2.39 -14.03
CA SER A 459 -9.50 3.51 -13.77
C SER A 459 -8.14 3.08 -13.21
N LEU A 460 -8.00 1.87 -12.69
CA LEU A 460 -6.76 1.32 -12.11
C LEU A 460 -5.99 2.30 -11.20
N HIS A 461 -6.56 2.58 -10.04
CA HIS A 461 -5.91 3.41 -9.02
C HIS A 461 -5.41 4.77 -9.52
N GLU A 462 -6.27 5.58 -10.13
CA GLU A 462 -5.92 6.99 -10.34
C GLU A 462 -5.52 7.60 -8.98
N ARG A 463 -4.41 8.31 -8.93
CA ARG A 463 -3.84 8.81 -7.68
C ARG A 463 -4.58 10.03 -7.18
N GLY A 464 -5.48 9.83 -6.23
CA GLY A 464 -6.25 10.86 -5.57
C GLY A 464 -5.66 11.29 -4.24
N VAL A 465 -5.90 12.53 -3.86
CA VAL A 465 -5.61 13.08 -2.54
C VAL A 465 -6.88 13.74 -2.04
N VAL A 466 -7.33 13.37 -0.85
CA VAL A 466 -8.52 13.98 -0.26
C VAL A 466 -8.18 15.32 0.35
N THR A 467 -8.81 16.37 -0.15
CA THR A 467 -8.69 17.74 0.33
C THR A 467 -10.04 18.25 0.88
N GLU A 468 -10.08 19.45 1.43
CA GLU A 468 -11.34 20.08 1.85
C GLU A 468 -12.32 20.31 0.68
N ARG A 469 -11.82 20.31 -0.57
CA ARG A 469 -12.62 20.48 -1.79
C ARG A 469 -13.12 19.16 -2.38
N GLY A 470 -12.68 18.04 -1.86
CA GLY A 470 -12.92 16.69 -2.36
C GLY A 470 -11.64 15.99 -2.79
N VAL A 471 -11.70 15.07 -3.76
CA VAL A 471 -10.52 14.40 -4.30
C VAL A 471 -9.89 15.25 -5.38
N GLU A 472 -8.61 15.56 -5.19
CA GLU A 472 -7.73 16.16 -6.20
C GLU A 472 -6.72 15.13 -6.67
N PHE A 473 -6.40 15.13 -7.96
CA PHE A 473 -5.50 14.12 -8.51
C PHE A 473 -4.04 14.59 -8.42
N ALA A 474 -3.20 13.77 -7.79
CA ALA A 474 -1.76 14.05 -7.66
C ALA A 474 -1.02 14.00 -9.01
N LEU A 475 -1.56 13.24 -9.96
CA LEU A 475 -1.14 13.23 -11.36
C LEU A 475 -2.34 13.55 -12.25
N PRO A 476 -2.17 14.24 -13.37
CA PRO A 476 -3.26 14.46 -14.30
C PRO A 476 -3.89 13.14 -14.71
N PRO A 477 -5.22 12.99 -14.54
CA PRO A 477 -5.91 11.81 -15.03
C PRO A 477 -5.78 11.68 -16.55
N VAL A 478 -5.88 10.45 -17.05
CA VAL A 478 -5.89 10.17 -18.49
C VAL A 478 -6.91 11.06 -19.21
N SER A 479 -6.51 11.63 -20.34
CA SER A 479 -7.29 12.66 -21.05
C SER A 479 -8.28 12.10 -22.06
N GLY A 480 -8.09 10.85 -22.54
CA GLY A 480 -8.97 10.28 -23.56
C GLY A 480 -8.50 8.92 -24.08
N ILE A 481 -9.23 8.43 -25.08
CA ILE A 481 -8.91 7.19 -25.77
C ILE A 481 -7.83 7.46 -26.83
N GLN A 482 -6.74 6.71 -26.77
CA GLN A 482 -5.65 6.79 -27.74
C GLN A 482 -5.98 5.97 -28.97
N SER A 483 -5.65 6.49 -30.17
CA SER A 483 -5.94 5.81 -31.44
C SER A 483 -4.69 5.17 -32.01
N ILE A 484 -4.79 3.89 -32.37
CA ILE A 484 -3.74 3.09 -33.04
C ILE A 484 -4.16 2.83 -34.49
N ARG A 485 -3.24 3.00 -35.43
CA ARG A 485 -3.48 2.81 -36.88
C ARG A 485 -3.03 1.44 -37.37
#